data_e87957214ba277353c66f5cbe9822610
#
_entry.id   e87957214ba277353c66f5cbe9822610
#
_cell.length_a   1.000
_cell.length_b   1.000
_cell.length_c   1.000
_cell.angle_alpha   90.00
_cell.angle_beta   90.00
_cell.angle_gamma   90.00
#
_symmetry.space_group_name_H-M   'P 1'
#
loop_
_entity.id
_entity.type
_entity.pdbx_description
1 polymer ?
#
loop_
_entity_poly.entity_id
_entity_poly.type
_entity_poly.pdbx_seq_one_letter_code
_entity_poly.pdbx_strand_id
1 'polypeptide(L)'
;MLYDIPAPAKLNLFLHVTGRRSDGYHLLQTVFRFIDLNDHLDIDVRSDGQILRETNMPGVPHEQDLVVRAAIALQRHTGCPLGAQINVRKLIPSGGGLGGGSSDAASVLIALNRLWHTRLSRADLMKIGLQLGADVPVFIFGQNAFAEGIGEDLQAIALPERAYIVIQPAQNVPTLGVFQDPDLTRDTDPVKIMDFSGMSSGSLSLGSLGLFDHFHNDLQPVVLKRYPVVRKAFDWCYSAGLNVRMTGSGACLFAEFLQISDANLAHQKMLAKMRSEFPETFNVDVPLAGVPQFIQSVSVCDGLQEHPLRNWIES
;
A
#
# COMPACT_ATOMS: atom_id res chain seq x y z
N MET A 1 -5.83 20.02 -17.35
CA MET A 1 -4.52 19.72 -16.73
C MET A 1 -4.66 19.64 -15.23
N LEU A 2 -4.08 18.65 -14.61
CA LEU A 2 -3.92 18.54 -13.16
C LEU A 2 -2.50 18.04 -12.89
N TYR A 3 -1.81 18.70 -11.98
CA TYR A 3 -0.43 18.40 -11.63
C TYR A 3 -0.31 18.10 -10.15
N ASP A 4 0.72 17.33 -9.80
CA ASP A 4 1.06 16.95 -8.43
C ASP A 4 -0.09 16.23 -7.69
N ILE A 5 -0.81 15.38 -8.42
CA ILE A 5 -1.94 14.61 -7.90
C ILE A 5 -1.38 13.52 -6.98
N PRO A 6 -1.71 13.50 -5.68
CA PRO A 6 -1.19 12.50 -4.78
C PRO A 6 -1.87 11.14 -4.97
N ALA A 7 -1.06 10.09 -4.90
CA ALA A 7 -1.48 8.69 -4.87
C ALA A 7 -0.86 8.04 -3.63
N PRO A 8 -1.55 8.03 -2.47
CA PRO A 8 -1.00 7.57 -1.20
C PRO A 8 -0.82 6.07 -1.16
N ALA A 9 0.17 5.60 -0.40
CA ALA A 9 0.29 4.19 -0.06
C ALA A 9 -0.75 3.75 0.97
N LYS A 10 -0.93 2.43 1.12
CA LYS A 10 -1.69 1.81 2.21
C LYS A 10 -0.84 0.82 2.99
N LEU A 11 -1.20 0.61 4.23
CA LEU A 11 -0.78 -0.53 5.03
C LEU A 11 -1.96 -1.48 5.24
N ASN A 12 -1.66 -2.79 5.31
CA ASN A 12 -2.55 -3.75 5.94
C ASN A 12 -2.12 -3.83 7.41
N LEU A 13 -2.92 -3.32 8.32
CA LEU A 13 -2.58 -3.36 9.76
C LEU A 13 -2.59 -4.78 10.31
N PHE A 14 -3.38 -5.67 9.71
CA PHE A 14 -3.32 -7.12 9.79
C PHE A 14 -3.79 -7.72 8.46
N LEU A 15 -3.61 -9.00 8.24
CA LEU A 15 -4.16 -9.71 7.08
C LEU A 15 -4.42 -11.16 7.44
N HIS A 16 -5.67 -11.52 7.62
CA HIS A 16 -6.10 -12.89 7.84
C HIS A 16 -6.59 -13.52 6.54
N VAL A 17 -6.25 -14.78 6.34
CA VAL A 17 -6.79 -15.63 5.27
C VAL A 17 -7.82 -16.54 5.90
N THR A 18 -9.10 -16.22 5.69
CA THR A 18 -10.24 -16.88 6.37
C THR A 18 -10.82 -18.03 5.54
N GLY A 19 -10.37 -18.20 4.32
CA GLY A 19 -10.85 -19.26 3.44
C GLY A 19 -10.31 -19.17 2.03
N ARG A 20 -10.78 -20.09 1.18
CA ARG A 20 -10.48 -20.09 -0.25
C ARG A 20 -11.76 -20.36 -1.05
N ARG A 21 -12.00 -19.53 -2.07
CA ARG A 21 -13.13 -19.66 -2.99
C ARG A 21 -12.88 -20.76 -4.01
N SER A 22 -13.95 -21.27 -4.61
CA SER A 22 -13.88 -22.33 -5.66
C SER A 22 -13.16 -21.85 -6.95
N ASP A 23 -13.13 -20.54 -7.20
CA ASP A 23 -12.39 -19.93 -8.31
C ASP A 23 -10.89 -19.73 -8.03
N GLY A 24 -10.43 -20.15 -6.82
CA GLY A 24 -9.03 -20.11 -6.40
C GLY A 24 -8.61 -18.87 -5.65
N TYR A 25 -9.44 -17.82 -5.59
CA TYR A 25 -9.18 -16.64 -4.76
C TYR A 25 -9.28 -16.95 -3.27
N HIS A 26 -8.49 -16.24 -2.45
CA HIS A 26 -8.54 -16.36 -1.01
C HIS A 26 -9.51 -15.34 -0.42
N LEU A 27 -10.28 -15.78 0.57
CA LEU A 27 -11.08 -14.87 1.39
C LEU A 27 -10.16 -14.27 2.45
N LEU A 28 -10.24 -12.96 2.58
CA LEU A 28 -9.37 -12.17 3.44
C LEU A 28 -10.17 -11.33 4.43
N GLN A 29 -9.55 -11.02 5.54
CA GLN A 29 -9.93 -9.89 6.38
C GLN A 29 -8.70 -9.04 6.67
N THR A 30 -8.85 -7.73 6.56
CA THR A 30 -7.77 -6.76 6.83
C THR A 30 -8.32 -5.41 7.26
N VAL A 31 -7.46 -4.58 7.85
CA VAL A 31 -7.72 -3.15 7.96
C VAL A 31 -6.71 -2.42 7.09
N PHE A 32 -7.23 -1.65 6.14
CA PHE A 32 -6.45 -0.73 5.34
C PHE A 32 -6.26 0.61 6.06
N ARG A 33 -5.02 1.05 6.14
CA ARG A 33 -4.61 2.37 6.65
C ARG A 33 -3.86 3.12 5.56
N PHE A 34 -4.34 4.28 5.15
CA PHE A 34 -3.58 5.18 4.29
C PHE A 34 -2.44 5.83 5.06
N ILE A 35 -1.32 6.04 4.38
CA ILE A 35 -0.14 6.71 4.93
C ILE A 35 0.34 7.80 3.99
N ASP A 36 0.97 8.83 4.55
CA ASP A 36 1.52 9.97 3.80
C ASP A 36 2.88 9.63 3.15
N LEU A 37 2.88 8.55 2.39
CA LEU A 37 3.92 8.16 1.45
C LEU A 37 3.26 8.08 0.08
N ASN A 38 3.49 9.07 -0.78
CA ASN A 38 2.72 9.26 -2.00
C ASN A 38 3.58 9.09 -3.26
N ASP A 39 3.04 8.44 -4.28
CA ASP A 39 3.42 8.73 -5.66
C ASP A 39 2.70 10.00 -6.12
N HIS A 40 3.19 10.64 -7.16
CA HIS A 40 2.61 11.88 -7.69
C HIS A 40 2.37 11.75 -9.19
N LEU A 41 1.19 12.19 -9.63
CA LEU A 41 0.80 12.11 -11.03
C LEU A 41 0.57 13.50 -11.60
N ASP A 42 1.00 13.67 -12.86
CA ASP A 42 0.65 14.82 -13.69
C ASP A 42 -0.19 14.32 -14.86
N ILE A 43 -1.35 14.94 -15.12
CA ILE A 43 -2.30 14.48 -16.15
C ILE A 43 -2.74 15.64 -17.02
N ASP A 44 -2.46 15.54 -18.32
CA ASP A 44 -2.94 16.44 -19.36
C ASP A 44 -4.00 15.75 -20.21
N VAL A 45 -5.06 16.49 -20.54
CA VAL A 45 -6.12 16.02 -21.46
C VAL A 45 -5.64 16.17 -22.89
N ARG A 46 -5.89 15.13 -23.69
CA ARG A 46 -5.61 15.08 -25.13
C ARG A 46 -6.91 15.08 -25.93
N SER A 47 -6.96 15.83 -27.02
CA SER A 47 -8.12 15.87 -27.91
C SER A 47 -8.12 14.75 -28.98
N ASP A 48 -6.99 14.02 -29.12
CA ASP A 48 -6.83 12.95 -30.12
C ASP A 48 -7.27 11.56 -29.64
N GLY A 49 -7.80 11.48 -28.42
CA GLY A 49 -8.28 10.24 -27.82
C GLY A 49 -7.20 9.24 -27.39
N GLN A 50 -5.90 9.56 -27.55
CA GLN A 50 -4.83 8.66 -27.20
C GLN A 50 -4.52 8.69 -25.71
N ILE A 51 -4.20 7.53 -25.12
CA ILE A 51 -3.70 7.41 -23.76
C ILE A 51 -2.20 7.14 -23.82
N LEU A 52 -1.42 8.08 -23.31
CA LEU A 52 0.04 8.01 -23.33
C LEU A 52 0.58 8.11 -21.91
N ARG A 53 1.60 7.31 -21.61
CA ARG A 53 2.44 7.44 -20.42
C ARG A 53 3.77 8.03 -20.84
N GLU A 54 4.16 9.16 -20.25
CA GLU A 54 5.44 9.82 -20.56
C GLU A 54 6.63 9.10 -19.94
N THR A 55 6.49 8.70 -18.66
CA THR A 55 7.59 8.06 -17.92
C THR A 55 7.73 6.61 -18.35
N ASN A 56 8.91 6.24 -18.80
CA ASN A 56 9.20 4.82 -19.05
C ASN A 56 9.43 4.11 -17.71
N MET A 57 8.62 3.09 -17.41
CA MET A 57 8.79 2.26 -16.21
C MET A 57 9.52 0.97 -16.59
N PRO A 58 10.77 0.78 -16.12
CA PRO A 58 11.54 -0.41 -16.42
C PRO A 58 10.78 -1.69 -16.03
N GLY A 59 10.68 -2.63 -16.94
CA GLY A 59 10.03 -3.92 -16.73
C GLY A 59 8.50 -3.92 -16.81
N VAL A 60 7.84 -2.77 -17.05
CA VAL A 60 6.39 -2.67 -17.22
C VAL A 60 6.05 -2.18 -18.63
N PRO A 61 5.63 -3.05 -19.55
CA PRO A 61 5.13 -2.66 -20.85
C PRO A 61 3.95 -1.67 -20.73
N HIS A 62 3.83 -0.76 -21.69
CA HIS A 62 2.79 0.29 -21.68
C HIS A 62 1.38 -0.28 -21.50
N GLU A 63 1.05 -1.39 -22.17
CA GLU A 63 -0.28 -2.01 -22.12
C GLU A 63 -0.58 -2.72 -20.78
N GLN A 64 0.45 -3.02 -20.01
CA GLN A 64 0.34 -3.69 -18.71
C GLN A 64 0.32 -2.69 -17.55
N ASP A 65 0.68 -1.43 -17.81
CA ASP A 65 0.68 -0.40 -16.79
C ASP A 65 -0.74 -0.09 -16.31
N LEU A 66 -0.92 -0.13 -14.98
CA LEU A 66 -2.23 0.09 -14.36
C LEU A 66 -2.77 1.50 -14.61
N VAL A 67 -1.93 2.53 -14.71
CA VAL A 67 -2.41 3.89 -15.00
C VAL A 67 -2.96 4.01 -16.42
N VAL A 68 -2.31 3.38 -17.39
CA VAL A 68 -2.79 3.32 -18.77
C VAL A 68 -4.08 2.51 -18.86
N ARG A 69 -4.09 1.34 -18.24
CA ARG A 69 -5.29 0.48 -18.20
C ARG A 69 -6.47 1.17 -17.52
N ALA A 70 -6.23 1.94 -16.45
CA ALA A 70 -7.25 2.71 -15.75
C ALA A 70 -7.88 3.77 -16.68
N ALA A 71 -7.06 4.55 -17.37
CA ALA A 71 -7.51 5.55 -18.31
C ALA A 71 -8.32 4.93 -19.47
N ILE A 72 -7.82 3.83 -20.06
CA ILE A 72 -8.51 3.10 -21.13
C ILE A 72 -9.85 2.51 -20.63
N ALA A 73 -9.88 1.95 -19.42
CA ALA A 73 -11.08 1.38 -18.84
C ALA A 73 -12.17 2.45 -18.64
N LEU A 74 -11.80 3.61 -18.10
CA LEU A 74 -12.72 4.74 -17.95
C LEU A 74 -13.22 5.26 -19.31
N GLN A 75 -12.30 5.45 -20.28
CA GLN A 75 -12.64 5.92 -21.64
C GLN A 75 -13.65 4.99 -22.31
N ARG A 76 -13.42 3.68 -22.26
CA ARG A 76 -14.32 2.66 -22.82
C ARG A 76 -15.67 2.62 -22.12
N HIS A 77 -15.67 2.69 -20.78
CA HIS A 77 -16.90 2.65 -20.00
C HIS A 77 -17.82 3.83 -20.29
N THR A 78 -17.24 5.02 -20.51
CA THR A 78 -17.99 6.28 -20.69
C THR A 78 -18.20 6.67 -22.15
N GLY A 79 -17.49 6.05 -23.08
CA GLY A 79 -17.46 6.48 -24.50
C GLY A 79 -16.80 7.84 -24.68
N CYS A 80 -16.02 8.33 -23.72
CA CYS A 80 -15.37 9.65 -23.78
C CYS A 80 -14.36 9.68 -24.94
N PRO A 81 -14.44 10.68 -25.87
CA PRO A 81 -13.52 10.77 -27.00
C PRO A 81 -12.16 11.37 -26.63
N LEU A 82 -12.01 11.90 -25.42
CA LEU A 82 -10.77 12.51 -24.97
C LEU A 82 -9.75 11.45 -24.57
N GLY A 83 -8.47 11.77 -24.75
CA GLY A 83 -7.34 11.01 -24.27
C GLY A 83 -6.65 11.68 -23.09
N ALA A 84 -5.56 11.08 -22.65
CA ALA A 84 -4.74 11.60 -21.56
C ALA A 84 -3.25 11.36 -21.80
N GLN A 85 -2.43 12.29 -21.38
CA GLN A 85 -1.01 12.14 -21.21
C GLN A 85 -0.71 12.10 -19.72
N ILE A 86 -0.06 11.02 -19.25
CA ILE A 86 0.10 10.72 -17.83
C ILE A 86 1.59 10.57 -17.52
N ASN A 87 2.05 11.33 -16.55
CA ASN A 87 3.37 11.20 -15.96
C ASN A 87 3.23 10.72 -14.51
N VAL A 88 4.11 9.81 -14.07
CA VAL A 88 4.09 9.27 -12.69
C VAL A 88 5.48 9.39 -12.08
N ARG A 89 5.57 10.10 -10.96
CA ARG A 89 6.76 10.17 -10.11
C ARG A 89 6.62 9.15 -8.99
N LYS A 90 7.36 8.04 -9.09
CA LYS A 90 7.30 6.91 -8.15
C LYS A 90 8.18 7.17 -6.92
N LEU A 91 7.56 7.18 -5.74
CA LEU A 91 8.21 7.23 -4.43
C LEU A 91 7.82 6.03 -3.56
N ILE A 92 6.65 5.45 -3.80
CA ILE A 92 6.19 4.23 -3.12
C ILE A 92 7.01 3.03 -3.62
N PRO A 93 7.64 2.26 -2.71
CA PRO A 93 8.33 1.02 -3.06
C PRO A 93 7.50 0.06 -3.92
N SER A 94 8.01 -0.29 -5.09
CA SER A 94 7.34 -1.23 -5.98
C SER A 94 7.40 -2.67 -5.45
N GLY A 95 6.30 -3.41 -5.56
CA GLY A 95 6.25 -4.82 -5.14
C GLY A 95 6.37 -5.03 -3.62
N GLY A 96 6.12 -3.99 -2.82
CA GLY A 96 6.29 -4.00 -1.36
C GLY A 96 5.02 -4.28 -0.55
N GLY A 97 3.88 -4.58 -1.17
CA GLY A 97 2.61 -4.74 -0.44
C GLY A 97 1.93 -3.41 -0.03
N LEU A 98 2.45 -2.27 -0.51
CA LEU A 98 1.98 -0.91 -0.20
C LEU A 98 0.88 -0.40 -1.14
N GLY A 99 0.55 -1.15 -2.19
CA GLY A 99 -0.53 -0.81 -3.12
C GLY A 99 -0.24 0.33 -4.11
N GLY A 100 1.02 0.75 -4.29
CA GLY A 100 1.37 1.95 -5.09
C GLY A 100 0.78 1.96 -6.51
N GLY A 101 0.92 0.86 -7.28
CA GLY A 101 0.32 0.79 -8.63
C GLY A 101 -1.20 0.86 -8.63
N SER A 102 -1.87 0.28 -7.60
CA SER A 102 -3.32 0.36 -7.43
C SER A 102 -3.75 1.77 -7.02
N SER A 103 -2.96 2.46 -6.22
CA SER A 103 -3.17 3.86 -5.85
C SER A 103 -3.05 4.79 -7.05
N ASP A 104 -2.01 4.59 -7.87
CA ASP A 104 -1.83 5.34 -9.12
C ASP A 104 -3.05 5.17 -10.04
N ALA A 105 -3.50 3.93 -10.25
CA ALA A 105 -4.67 3.62 -11.07
C ALA A 105 -5.95 4.28 -10.53
N ALA A 106 -6.17 4.23 -9.23
CA ALA A 106 -7.30 4.87 -8.57
C ALA A 106 -7.25 6.40 -8.75
N SER A 107 -6.07 7.02 -8.52
CA SER A 107 -5.88 8.45 -8.69
C SER A 107 -6.11 8.87 -10.16
N VAL A 108 -5.69 8.07 -11.14
CA VAL A 108 -6.01 8.29 -12.56
C VAL A 108 -7.52 8.24 -12.81
N LEU A 109 -8.23 7.23 -12.28
CA LEU A 109 -9.69 7.12 -12.44
C LEU A 109 -10.40 8.35 -11.87
N ILE A 110 -10.04 8.78 -10.67
CA ILE A 110 -10.63 9.93 -9.99
C ILE A 110 -10.33 11.23 -10.75
N ALA A 111 -9.08 11.45 -11.14
CA ALA A 111 -8.65 12.66 -11.83
C ALA A 111 -9.27 12.77 -13.23
N LEU A 112 -9.29 11.68 -13.99
CA LEU A 112 -9.89 11.68 -15.34
C LEU A 112 -11.41 11.76 -15.29
N ASN A 113 -12.08 11.17 -14.30
CA ASN A 113 -13.52 11.37 -14.08
C ASN A 113 -13.86 12.87 -13.96
N ARG A 114 -13.01 13.63 -13.27
CA ARG A 114 -13.13 15.09 -13.15
C ARG A 114 -12.74 15.82 -14.44
N LEU A 115 -11.59 15.51 -15.03
CA LEU A 115 -11.04 16.19 -16.21
C LEU A 115 -11.89 15.97 -17.47
N TRP A 116 -12.43 14.77 -17.64
CA TRP A 116 -13.28 14.41 -18.77
C TRP A 116 -14.76 14.72 -18.52
N HIS A 117 -15.11 15.21 -17.32
CA HIS A 117 -16.49 15.51 -16.90
C HIS A 117 -17.44 14.31 -17.05
N THR A 118 -16.93 13.11 -16.79
CA THR A 118 -17.71 11.87 -16.95
C THR A 118 -18.72 11.65 -15.83
N ARG A 119 -18.53 12.31 -14.67
CA ARG A 119 -19.47 12.35 -13.53
C ARG A 119 -19.89 10.96 -13.02
N LEU A 120 -19.02 9.98 -13.11
CA LEU A 120 -19.31 8.67 -12.53
C LEU A 120 -19.33 8.76 -11.00
N SER A 121 -20.23 7.99 -10.41
CA SER A 121 -20.29 7.85 -8.96
C SER A 121 -19.07 7.09 -8.42
N ARG A 122 -18.80 7.23 -7.12
CA ARG A 122 -17.76 6.45 -6.43
C ARG A 122 -17.97 4.95 -6.64
N ALA A 123 -19.21 4.47 -6.53
CA ALA A 123 -19.53 3.07 -6.72
C ALA A 123 -19.20 2.57 -8.14
N ASP A 124 -19.43 3.38 -9.17
CA ASP A 124 -19.11 2.98 -10.54
C ASP A 124 -17.61 2.99 -10.81
N LEU A 125 -16.88 3.98 -10.28
CA LEU A 125 -15.42 3.99 -10.34
C LEU A 125 -14.81 2.79 -9.60
N MET A 126 -15.36 2.39 -8.44
CA MET A 126 -14.92 1.19 -7.71
C MET A 126 -15.14 -0.09 -8.51
N LYS A 127 -16.26 -0.22 -9.26
CA LYS A 127 -16.51 -1.36 -10.16
C LYS A 127 -15.46 -1.42 -11.29
N ILE A 128 -15.11 -0.28 -11.88
CA ILE A 128 -14.04 -0.21 -12.89
C ILE A 128 -12.69 -0.58 -12.22
N GLY A 129 -12.42 -0.03 -11.05
CA GLY A 129 -11.19 -0.28 -10.30
C GLY A 129 -10.98 -1.75 -9.95
N LEU A 130 -12.04 -2.47 -9.56
CA LEU A 130 -11.97 -3.89 -9.22
C LEU A 130 -11.51 -4.76 -10.41
N GLN A 131 -11.85 -4.38 -11.65
CA GLN A 131 -11.38 -5.08 -12.85
C GLN A 131 -9.88 -4.88 -13.13
N LEU A 132 -9.29 -3.84 -12.54
CA LEU A 132 -7.87 -3.53 -12.67
C LEU A 132 -7.02 -4.24 -11.61
N GLY A 133 -7.57 -4.36 -10.38
CA GLY A 133 -6.90 -5.01 -9.27
C GLY A 133 -7.70 -4.94 -7.97
N ALA A 134 -7.52 -5.93 -7.09
CA ALA A 134 -8.27 -6.06 -5.85
C ALA A 134 -8.07 -4.88 -4.86
N ASP A 135 -6.88 -4.26 -4.87
CA ASP A 135 -6.58 -3.11 -4.00
C ASP A 135 -7.05 -1.76 -4.58
N VAL A 136 -7.45 -1.67 -5.89
CA VAL A 136 -7.86 -0.38 -6.48
C VAL A 136 -9.11 0.19 -5.81
N PRO A 137 -10.15 -0.62 -5.47
CA PRO A 137 -11.36 -0.11 -4.84
C PRO A 137 -11.14 0.66 -3.55
N VAL A 138 -10.21 0.24 -2.67
CA VAL A 138 -10.01 0.95 -1.38
C VAL A 138 -9.51 2.37 -1.58
N PHE A 139 -8.65 2.62 -2.58
CA PHE A 139 -8.17 3.96 -2.89
C PHE A 139 -9.27 4.86 -3.45
N ILE A 140 -10.22 4.30 -4.22
CA ILE A 140 -11.40 5.03 -4.71
C ILE A 140 -12.42 5.25 -3.59
N PHE A 141 -12.60 4.26 -2.71
CA PHE A 141 -13.42 4.37 -1.51
C PHE A 141 -12.97 5.54 -0.65
N GLY A 142 -11.67 5.74 -0.53
CA GLY A 142 -11.04 6.95 -0.03
C GLY A 142 -11.11 7.10 1.49
N GLN A 143 -11.43 6.06 2.24
CA GLN A 143 -11.41 6.02 3.70
C GLN A 143 -10.61 4.81 4.18
N ASN A 144 -10.03 4.91 5.39
CA ASN A 144 -9.54 3.73 6.08
C ASN A 144 -10.69 2.73 6.23
N ALA A 145 -10.43 1.46 5.98
CA ALA A 145 -11.51 0.49 5.89
C ALA A 145 -11.13 -0.86 6.49
N PHE A 146 -12.10 -1.47 7.17
CA PHE A 146 -12.13 -2.91 7.35
C PHE A 146 -12.59 -3.53 6.02
N ALA A 147 -11.88 -4.53 5.55
CA ALA A 147 -12.13 -5.16 4.28
C ALA A 147 -12.32 -6.67 4.43
N GLU A 148 -13.28 -7.20 3.69
CA GLU A 148 -13.61 -8.61 3.58
C GLU A 148 -13.64 -9.05 2.12
N GLY A 149 -14.04 -10.30 1.85
CA GLY A 149 -14.04 -10.85 0.50
C GLY A 149 -12.62 -11.12 0.00
N ILE A 150 -12.27 -10.64 -1.19
CA ILE A 150 -10.89 -10.61 -1.70
C ILE A 150 -10.21 -9.25 -1.40
N GLY A 151 -10.84 -8.42 -0.53
CA GLY A 151 -10.40 -7.07 -0.16
C GLY A 151 -11.30 -5.96 -0.72
N GLU A 152 -12.41 -6.31 -1.41
CA GLU A 152 -13.32 -5.38 -2.08
C GLU A 152 -14.56 -5.00 -1.25
N ASP A 153 -14.96 -5.80 -0.27
CA ASP A 153 -16.07 -5.47 0.63
C ASP A 153 -15.55 -4.56 1.75
N LEU A 154 -15.80 -3.27 1.60
CA LEU A 154 -15.18 -2.22 2.38
C LEU A 154 -16.16 -1.56 3.33
N GLN A 155 -15.83 -1.58 4.61
CA GLN A 155 -16.55 -0.84 5.65
C GLN A 155 -15.62 0.23 6.25
N ALA A 156 -16.05 1.50 6.21
CA ALA A 156 -15.27 2.60 6.78
C ALA A 156 -15.00 2.40 8.27
N ILE A 157 -13.78 2.68 8.69
CA ILE A 157 -13.37 2.59 10.09
C ILE A 157 -12.56 3.83 10.49
N ALA A 158 -12.91 4.41 11.65
CA ALA A 158 -12.10 5.47 12.23
C ALA A 158 -10.89 4.84 12.92
N LEU A 159 -9.70 5.31 12.55
CA LEU A 159 -8.44 4.89 13.15
C LEU A 159 -7.81 6.04 13.93
N PRO A 160 -7.13 5.77 15.06
CA PRO A 160 -6.42 6.81 15.79
C PRO A 160 -5.29 7.40 14.93
N GLU A 161 -4.88 8.62 15.27
CA GLU A 161 -3.67 9.20 14.69
C GLU A 161 -2.46 8.35 15.08
N ARG A 162 -1.64 8.01 14.09
CA ARG A 162 -0.43 7.20 14.24
C ARG A 162 0.59 7.62 13.20
N ALA A 163 1.85 7.39 13.51
CA ALA A 163 2.96 7.51 12.56
C ALA A 163 3.62 6.15 12.33
N TYR A 164 4.33 6.03 11.22
CA TYR A 164 4.89 4.76 10.79
C TYR A 164 6.33 4.94 10.28
N ILE A 165 7.15 3.94 10.54
CA ILE A 165 8.39 3.71 9.79
C ILE A 165 8.09 2.57 8.82
N VAL A 166 8.28 2.81 7.53
CA VAL A 166 8.17 1.81 6.46
C VAL A 166 9.57 1.41 6.03
N ILE A 167 9.88 0.14 6.07
CA ILE A 167 11.17 -0.44 5.68
C ILE A 167 10.95 -1.32 4.46
N GLN A 168 11.71 -1.04 3.38
CA GLN A 168 11.72 -1.88 2.18
C GLN A 168 12.93 -2.81 2.22
N PRO A 169 12.75 -4.11 2.38
CA PRO A 169 13.82 -5.08 2.16
C PRO A 169 14.29 -5.06 0.69
N ALA A 170 15.56 -5.36 0.45
CA ALA A 170 16.17 -5.44 -0.89
C ALA A 170 15.79 -6.76 -1.61
N GLN A 171 14.51 -7.13 -1.54
CA GLN A 171 13.96 -8.38 -2.05
C GLN A 171 12.52 -8.18 -2.51
N ASN A 172 12.22 -8.51 -3.77
CA ASN A 172 10.85 -8.57 -4.24
C ASN A 172 10.18 -9.89 -3.86
N VAL A 173 8.91 -9.83 -3.48
CA VAL A 173 8.08 -10.98 -3.12
C VAL A 173 6.90 -11.06 -4.09
N PRO A 174 6.87 -12.05 -5.01
CA PRO A 174 5.74 -12.25 -5.91
C PRO A 174 4.49 -12.70 -5.13
N THR A 175 3.45 -11.88 -5.12
CA THR A 175 2.19 -12.12 -4.39
C THR A 175 1.59 -13.50 -4.67
N LEU A 176 1.52 -13.90 -5.94
CA LEU A 176 0.94 -15.18 -6.33
C LEU A 176 1.65 -16.37 -5.69
N GLY A 177 3.00 -16.33 -5.61
CA GLY A 177 3.79 -17.38 -5.01
C GLY A 177 3.55 -17.55 -3.51
N VAL A 178 3.24 -16.45 -2.79
CA VAL A 178 2.92 -16.49 -1.37
C VAL A 178 1.54 -17.11 -1.14
N PHE A 179 0.53 -16.69 -1.90
CA PHE A 179 -0.83 -17.24 -1.79
C PHE A 179 -0.93 -18.72 -2.21
N GLN A 180 -0.03 -19.18 -3.08
CA GLN A 180 0.02 -20.60 -3.50
C GLN A 180 0.85 -21.48 -2.57
N ASP A 181 1.51 -20.91 -1.57
CA ASP A 181 2.36 -21.68 -0.66
C ASP A 181 1.57 -22.75 0.12
N PRO A 182 2.03 -24.00 0.18
CA PRO A 182 1.34 -25.05 0.94
C PRO A 182 1.33 -24.79 2.46
N ASP A 183 2.29 -24.03 2.99
CA ASP A 183 2.40 -23.72 4.41
C ASP A 183 1.54 -22.51 4.82
N LEU A 184 0.84 -21.87 3.87
CA LEU A 184 -0.04 -20.75 4.19
C LEU A 184 -1.27 -21.21 4.99
N THR A 185 -1.50 -20.60 6.16
CA THR A 185 -2.75 -20.74 6.91
C THR A 185 -3.91 -20.15 6.10
N ARG A 186 -5.03 -20.89 5.96
CA ARG A 186 -6.18 -20.47 5.12
C ARG A 186 -7.52 -20.57 5.83
N ASP A 187 -7.50 -20.78 7.12
CA ASP A 187 -8.64 -21.04 7.98
C ASP A 187 -8.54 -20.26 9.30
N THR A 188 -7.90 -19.09 9.26
CA THR A 188 -7.85 -18.18 10.40
C THR A 188 -9.27 -17.76 10.76
N ASP A 189 -9.61 -17.84 12.04
CA ASP A 189 -10.94 -17.47 12.54
C ASP A 189 -11.26 -16.02 12.20
N PRO A 190 -12.43 -15.73 11.59
CA PRO A 190 -12.83 -14.38 11.27
C PRO A 190 -12.99 -13.51 12.52
N VAL A 191 -12.47 -12.29 12.46
CA VAL A 191 -12.64 -11.27 13.51
C VAL A 191 -13.81 -10.35 13.20
N LYS A 192 -14.44 -9.77 14.22
CA LYS A 192 -15.49 -8.77 14.04
C LYS A 192 -14.88 -7.37 14.02
N ILE A 193 -15.40 -6.50 13.16
CA ILE A 193 -14.94 -5.10 13.08
C ILE A 193 -15.03 -4.38 14.43
N MET A 194 -16.01 -4.73 15.28
CA MET A 194 -16.17 -4.17 16.62
C MET A 194 -15.00 -4.52 17.55
N ASP A 195 -14.36 -5.67 17.36
CA ASP A 195 -13.21 -6.09 18.15
C ASP A 195 -12.02 -5.18 17.85
N PHE A 196 -11.87 -4.77 16.59
CA PHE A 196 -10.83 -3.83 16.18
C PHE A 196 -11.14 -2.38 16.58
N SER A 197 -12.38 -1.91 16.42
CA SER A 197 -12.77 -0.53 16.76
C SER A 197 -12.81 -0.26 18.27
N GLY A 198 -13.19 -1.25 19.08
CA GLY A 198 -13.12 -1.16 20.53
C GLY A 198 -11.69 -1.02 21.06
N MET A 199 -10.72 -1.56 20.34
CA MET A 199 -9.29 -1.46 20.65
C MET A 199 -8.69 -0.11 20.23
N SER A 200 -9.18 0.51 19.16
CA SER A 200 -8.70 1.81 18.68
C SER A 200 -9.17 2.98 19.54
N SER A 201 -10.22 2.82 20.34
CA SER A 201 -10.81 3.88 21.19
C SER A 201 -10.07 4.18 22.51
N GLY A 202 -8.83 3.70 22.67
CA GLY A 202 -7.94 4.21 23.73
C GLY A 202 -7.90 3.43 25.03
N SER A 203 -8.65 2.35 25.18
CA SER A 203 -8.62 1.53 26.40
C SER A 203 -7.49 0.49 26.43
N LEU A 204 -6.93 0.14 25.27
CA LEU A 204 -5.80 -0.77 25.15
C LEU A 204 -4.80 -0.15 24.15
N SER A 205 -3.61 0.25 24.65
CA SER A 205 -2.56 0.70 23.74
C SER A 205 -2.22 -0.44 22.77
N LEU A 206 -2.17 -0.14 21.46
CA LEU A 206 -1.65 -1.07 20.43
C LEU A 206 -0.23 -1.59 20.74
N GLY A 207 0.40 -1.11 21.82
CA GLY A 207 1.68 -1.56 22.35
C GLY A 207 1.61 -2.65 23.42
N SER A 208 0.44 -3.10 23.86
CA SER A 208 0.35 -4.25 24.75
C SER A 208 0.50 -5.54 23.95
N LEU A 209 1.49 -6.34 24.28
CA LEU A 209 1.94 -7.57 23.61
C LEU A 209 0.83 -8.57 23.22
N GLY A 210 -0.36 -8.51 23.82
CA GLY A 210 -1.45 -9.44 23.57
C GLY A 210 -2.37 -9.11 22.38
N LEU A 211 -2.31 -7.88 21.83
CA LEU A 211 -3.17 -7.48 20.70
C LEU A 211 -2.66 -8.00 19.35
N PHE A 212 -1.34 -8.07 19.22
CA PHE A 212 -0.70 -8.52 17.98
C PHE A 212 -0.83 -10.03 17.76
N ASP A 213 -1.12 -10.81 18.80
CA ASP A 213 -1.35 -12.24 18.69
C ASP A 213 -2.66 -12.56 17.94
N HIS A 214 -3.65 -11.64 17.99
CA HIS A 214 -4.94 -11.79 17.32
C HIS A 214 -5.00 -11.08 15.95
N PHE A 215 -4.16 -10.07 15.70
CA PHE A 215 -4.16 -9.27 14.46
C PHE A 215 -2.79 -9.37 13.77
N HIS A 216 -2.45 -10.55 13.29
CA HIS A 216 -1.21 -10.84 12.57
C HIS A 216 -1.42 -10.80 11.05
N ASN A 217 -0.36 -11.04 10.31
CA ASN A 217 -0.41 -11.23 8.87
C ASN A 217 -0.09 -12.69 8.56
N ASP A 218 -1.08 -13.46 8.10
CA ASP A 218 -0.95 -14.88 7.77
C ASP A 218 0.11 -15.17 6.69
N LEU A 219 0.37 -14.18 5.82
CA LEU A 219 1.38 -14.30 4.78
C LEU A 219 2.80 -14.14 5.32
N GLN A 220 2.98 -13.45 6.45
CA GLN A 220 4.31 -13.12 7.01
C GLN A 220 5.16 -14.35 7.32
N PRO A 221 4.68 -15.41 8.00
CA PRO A 221 5.48 -16.60 8.29
C PRO A 221 6.02 -17.27 7.01
N VAL A 222 5.19 -17.35 5.97
CA VAL A 222 5.56 -17.90 4.67
C VAL A 222 6.67 -17.07 4.02
N VAL A 223 6.51 -15.73 4.01
CA VAL A 223 7.49 -14.83 3.41
C VAL A 223 8.81 -14.90 4.17
N LEU A 224 8.78 -14.83 5.49
CA LEU A 224 10.00 -14.91 6.31
C LEU A 224 10.72 -16.26 6.17
N LYS A 225 10.00 -17.35 5.90
CA LYS A 225 10.57 -18.68 5.65
C LYS A 225 11.23 -18.77 4.26
N ARG A 226 10.59 -18.19 3.22
CA ARG A 226 11.02 -18.35 1.83
C ARG A 226 12.00 -17.30 1.34
N TYR A 227 12.02 -16.13 1.96
CA TYR A 227 12.79 -14.96 1.50
C TYR A 227 13.81 -14.54 2.57
N PRO A 228 15.02 -15.11 2.56
CA PRO A 228 16.03 -14.88 3.60
C PRO A 228 16.42 -13.42 3.78
N VAL A 229 16.39 -12.61 2.70
CA VAL A 229 16.68 -11.17 2.77
C VAL A 229 15.60 -10.43 3.57
N VAL A 230 14.31 -10.78 3.37
CA VAL A 230 13.20 -10.21 4.14
C VAL A 230 13.32 -10.63 5.60
N ARG A 231 13.63 -11.90 5.85
CA ARG A 231 13.86 -12.42 7.20
C ARG A 231 15.01 -11.68 7.89
N LYS A 232 16.13 -11.46 7.21
CA LYS A 232 17.26 -10.73 7.75
C LYS A 232 16.90 -9.29 8.10
N ALA A 233 16.15 -8.60 7.23
CA ALA A 233 15.66 -7.25 7.50
C ALA A 233 14.73 -7.22 8.72
N PHE A 234 13.82 -8.18 8.81
CA PHE A 234 12.89 -8.34 9.93
C PHE A 234 13.64 -8.52 11.26
N ASP A 235 14.53 -9.51 11.32
CA ASP A 235 15.30 -9.82 12.54
C ASP A 235 16.21 -8.65 12.96
N TRP A 236 16.81 -7.97 11.98
CA TRP A 236 17.63 -6.80 12.23
C TRP A 236 16.81 -5.63 12.81
N CYS A 237 15.61 -5.36 12.28
CA CYS A 237 14.71 -4.35 12.82
C CYS A 237 14.36 -4.64 14.29
N TYR A 238 14.07 -5.88 14.62
CA TYR A 238 13.86 -6.30 16.01
C TYR A 238 15.09 -6.04 16.88
N SER A 239 16.30 -6.36 16.40
CA SER A 239 17.56 -6.06 17.12
C SER A 239 17.81 -4.58 17.31
N ALA A 240 17.22 -3.75 16.44
CA ALA A 240 17.24 -2.29 16.54
C ALA A 240 16.14 -1.72 17.46
N GLY A 241 15.36 -2.58 18.10
CA GLY A 241 14.28 -2.19 19.02
C GLY A 241 12.99 -1.76 18.33
N LEU A 242 12.82 -2.12 17.05
CA LEU A 242 11.59 -1.85 16.31
C LEU A 242 10.68 -3.09 16.33
N ASN A 243 9.44 -2.93 16.76
CA ASN A 243 8.41 -3.95 16.62
C ASN A 243 7.78 -3.83 15.21
N VAL A 244 8.32 -4.60 14.26
CA VAL A 244 7.91 -4.53 12.87
C VAL A 244 6.94 -5.65 12.49
N ARG A 245 6.05 -5.34 11.56
CA ARG A 245 5.14 -6.29 10.90
C ARG A 245 5.22 -6.12 9.39
N MET A 246 4.87 -7.17 8.66
CA MET A 246 4.81 -7.12 7.20
C MET A 246 3.44 -6.60 6.74
N THR A 247 3.42 -5.73 5.72
CA THR A 247 2.19 -5.27 5.10
C THR A 247 1.88 -6.04 3.81
N GLY A 248 0.61 -6.40 3.63
CA GLY A 248 0.15 -7.13 2.45
C GLY A 248 0.89 -8.44 2.25
N SER A 249 1.21 -8.76 1.01
CA SER A 249 2.03 -9.94 0.66
C SER A 249 3.54 -9.72 0.81
N GLY A 250 3.94 -8.57 1.35
CA GLY A 250 5.35 -8.20 1.51
C GLY A 250 5.92 -7.58 0.21
N ALA A 251 7.20 -7.26 0.16
CA ALA A 251 8.23 -7.44 1.21
C ALA A 251 8.26 -6.38 2.31
N CYS A 252 7.57 -5.21 2.16
CA CYS A 252 7.71 -4.11 3.10
C CYS A 252 7.26 -4.48 4.51
N LEU A 253 8.03 -3.97 5.47
CA LEU A 253 7.77 -4.03 6.90
C LEU A 253 7.37 -2.64 7.39
N PHE A 254 6.60 -2.57 8.46
CA PHE A 254 6.28 -1.30 9.10
C PHE A 254 6.31 -1.43 10.62
N ALA A 255 6.71 -0.35 11.29
CA ALA A 255 6.59 -0.15 12.73
C ALA A 255 5.64 1.02 12.98
N GLU A 256 4.79 0.91 14.00
CA GLU A 256 3.77 1.91 14.38
C GLU A 256 4.23 2.71 15.60
N PHE A 257 3.93 4.00 15.60
CA PHE A 257 4.23 4.95 16.68
C PHE A 257 3.03 5.81 17.00
N LEU A 258 2.96 6.33 18.22
CA LEU A 258 1.88 7.21 18.65
C LEU A 258 1.87 8.53 17.87
N GLN A 259 3.06 9.06 17.55
CA GLN A 259 3.22 10.33 16.86
C GLN A 259 4.51 10.37 16.02
N ILE A 260 4.56 11.29 15.07
CA ILE A 260 5.67 11.42 14.12
C ILE A 260 7.02 11.72 14.80
N SER A 261 7.02 12.42 15.92
CA SER A 261 8.24 12.69 16.69
C SER A 261 8.89 11.40 17.21
N ASP A 262 8.07 10.43 17.67
CA ASP A 262 8.56 9.15 18.18
C ASP A 262 9.12 8.30 17.01
N ALA A 263 8.44 8.30 15.87
CA ALA A 263 8.91 7.64 14.66
C ALA A 263 10.24 8.22 14.17
N ASN A 264 10.37 9.55 14.15
CA ASN A 264 11.61 10.23 13.79
C ASN A 264 12.77 9.89 14.74
N LEU A 265 12.51 9.88 16.04
CA LEU A 265 13.53 9.49 17.04
C LEU A 265 13.98 8.03 16.85
N ALA A 266 13.03 7.13 16.63
CA ALA A 266 13.32 5.71 16.36
C ALA A 266 14.11 5.54 15.04
N HIS A 267 13.76 6.28 13.99
CA HIS A 267 14.49 6.31 12.73
C HIS A 267 15.93 6.79 12.90
N GLN A 268 16.15 7.88 13.66
CA GLN A 268 17.51 8.36 13.96
C GLN A 268 18.35 7.31 14.70
N LYS A 269 17.77 6.63 15.69
CA LYS A 269 18.44 5.53 16.42
C LYS A 269 18.76 4.37 15.48
N MET A 270 17.85 4.02 14.59
CA MET A 270 18.02 2.99 13.57
C MET A 270 19.19 3.35 12.64
N LEU A 271 19.24 4.58 12.13
CA LEU A 271 20.34 5.06 11.27
C LEU A 271 21.68 5.05 12.01
N ALA A 272 21.71 5.45 13.29
CA ALA A 272 22.93 5.40 14.10
C ALA A 272 23.46 3.96 14.27
N LYS A 273 22.55 3.01 14.51
CA LYS A 273 22.89 1.57 14.57
C LYS A 273 23.39 1.04 13.22
N MET A 274 22.73 1.40 12.12
CA MET A 274 23.21 1.05 10.78
C MET A 274 24.63 1.53 10.53
N ARG A 275 24.93 2.78 10.86
CA ARG A 275 26.27 3.36 10.71
C ARG A 275 27.33 2.62 11.53
N SER A 276 26.96 2.20 12.74
CA SER A 276 27.87 1.45 13.63
C SER A 276 28.13 0.03 13.15
N GLU A 277 27.11 -0.67 12.63
CA GLU A 277 27.21 -2.07 12.24
C GLU A 277 27.67 -2.27 10.79
N PHE A 278 27.42 -1.29 9.90
CA PHE A 278 27.72 -1.36 8.47
C PHE A 278 28.43 -0.09 7.98
N PRO A 279 29.58 0.28 8.55
CA PRO A 279 30.26 1.54 8.22
C PRO A 279 30.66 1.64 6.72
N GLU A 280 30.90 0.53 6.05
CA GLU A 280 31.26 0.47 4.62
C GLU A 280 30.13 0.89 3.70
N THR A 281 28.86 0.87 4.14
CA THR A 281 27.71 1.26 3.33
C THR A 281 27.45 2.78 3.37
N PHE A 282 28.11 3.51 4.28
CA PHE A 282 27.95 4.96 4.49
C PHE A 282 28.99 5.80 3.74
N ASN A 283 29.27 5.50 2.46
CA ASN A 283 30.16 6.35 1.66
C ASN A 283 29.46 7.64 1.24
N VAL A 284 30.12 8.78 1.39
CA VAL A 284 29.55 10.14 1.48
C VAL A 284 28.96 10.66 0.16
N ASP A 285 29.16 9.97 -0.96
CA ASP A 285 28.85 10.51 -2.30
C ASP A 285 27.60 9.94 -3.00
N VAL A 286 26.81 9.08 -2.33
CA VAL A 286 25.58 8.50 -2.92
C VAL A 286 24.40 8.64 -1.95
N PRO A 287 23.28 9.28 -2.32
CA PRO A 287 22.14 9.55 -1.43
C PRO A 287 21.44 8.32 -0.81
N LEU A 288 21.76 7.11 -1.28
CA LEU A 288 21.28 5.81 -0.76
C LEU A 288 22.40 4.95 -0.16
N ALA A 289 23.62 5.48 -0.05
CA ALA A 289 24.77 4.81 0.54
C ALA A 289 24.71 4.86 2.06
N GLY A 290 23.93 4.02 2.67
CA GLY A 290 23.81 4.05 4.15
C GLY A 290 22.90 2.99 4.71
N VAL A 291 22.30 2.19 3.83
CA VAL A 291 21.44 1.07 4.25
C VAL A 291 22.18 -0.26 4.03
N PRO A 292 22.05 -1.23 4.96
CA PRO A 292 22.60 -2.56 4.76
C PRO A 292 22.07 -3.19 3.47
N GLN A 293 22.85 -4.03 2.80
CA GLN A 293 22.48 -4.67 1.52
C GLN A 293 21.13 -5.41 1.52
N PHE A 294 20.57 -5.72 2.69
CA PHE A 294 19.26 -6.36 2.85
C PHE A 294 18.11 -5.36 3.05
N ILE A 295 18.37 -4.05 3.17
CA ILE A 295 17.37 -2.98 3.19
C ILE A 295 17.62 -2.09 1.96
N GLN A 296 16.57 -1.71 1.26
CA GLN A 296 16.63 -0.84 0.09
C GLN A 296 16.29 0.61 0.46
N SER A 297 15.26 0.81 1.27
CA SER A 297 14.85 2.16 1.71
C SER A 297 14.14 2.13 3.06
N VAL A 298 14.10 3.28 3.70
CA VAL A 298 13.35 3.53 4.94
C VAL A 298 12.66 4.88 4.80
N SER A 299 11.36 4.92 5.12
CA SER A 299 10.55 6.13 5.09
C SER A 299 9.85 6.31 6.43
N VAL A 300 9.75 7.56 6.89
CA VAL A 300 8.91 7.95 8.03
C VAL A 300 7.71 8.70 7.49
N CYS A 301 6.51 8.36 7.91
CA CYS A 301 5.28 8.93 7.41
C CYS A 301 4.17 8.95 8.46
N ASP A 302 3.22 9.86 8.30
CA ASP A 302 1.99 9.89 9.09
C ASP A 302 0.92 8.96 8.51
N GLY A 303 0.03 8.49 9.37
CA GLY A 303 -1.19 7.84 8.94
C GLY A 303 -2.25 8.87 8.53
N LEU A 304 -2.81 8.70 7.34
CA LEU A 304 -3.87 9.56 6.84
C LEU A 304 -5.24 9.08 7.33
N GLN A 305 -6.16 10.00 7.60
CA GLN A 305 -7.55 9.65 7.95
C GLN A 305 -8.37 9.28 6.71
N GLU A 306 -8.05 9.90 5.57
CA GLU A 306 -8.72 9.66 4.29
C GLU A 306 -7.77 9.91 3.11
N HIS A 307 -8.16 9.42 1.94
CA HIS A 307 -7.43 9.67 0.69
C HIS A 307 -7.53 11.14 0.30
N PRO A 308 -6.43 11.80 -0.10
CA PRO A 308 -6.43 13.23 -0.45
C PRO A 308 -7.42 13.62 -1.55
N LEU A 309 -7.74 12.70 -2.47
CA LEU A 309 -8.68 12.94 -3.57
C LEU A 309 -10.13 12.54 -3.24
N ARG A 310 -10.42 12.17 -2.01
CA ARG A 310 -11.75 11.67 -1.63
C ARG A 310 -12.88 12.61 -2.05
N ASN A 311 -12.69 13.90 -1.84
CA ASN A 311 -13.71 14.92 -2.13
C ASN A 311 -13.74 15.34 -3.61
N TRP A 312 -12.97 14.70 -4.49
CA TRP A 312 -13.01 14.98 -5.94
C TRP A 312 -14.14 14.24 -6.65
N ILE A 313 -14.73 13.24 -6.01
CA ILE A 313 -15.88 12.49 -6.51
C ILE A 313 -17.12 13.03 -5.80
N GLU A 314 -18.09 13.50 -6.58
CA GLU A 314 -19.40 13.90 -6.06
C GLU A 314 -20.07 12.67 -5.41
N SER A 315 -20.66 12.87 -4.24
CA SER A 315 -21.31 11.83 -3.44
C SER A 315 -22.62 11.36 -4.07
#